data_af1e42cbd546f78360c3d9233a884849
#
_entry.id   af1e42cbd546f78360c3d9233a884849
#
_cell.length_a   1.000
_cell.length_b   1.000
_cell.length_c   1.000
_cell.angle_alpha   90.00
_cell.angle_beta   90.00
_cell.angle_gamma   90.00
#
_symmetry.space_group_name_H-M   'P 1'
#
loop_
_entity.id
_entity.type
_entity.pdbx_description
1 polymer ?
#
loop_
_entity_poly.entity_id
_entity_poly.type
_entity_poly.pdbx_seq_one_letter_code
_entity_poly.pdbx_strand_id
1 'polypeptide(L)'
;MKKQIIIIAGPTAVGKTEYAIETAKAINGEIVSADSMQLYKYMDIGSAKPTAEELSQVKHYLVDEIDPREKFSVAQYQKLAKAAIREIFDKGRVPVISGGTGLYINSLMYEMDFAAPPSDEAFRKELEDTALKKGRDYLHSKLAELDPDAAARIHPNNVKKVIRAIEAAQNGNKIKDFNNAQIPAADYDVLLAGLTRDRAELYERINRRVDILIERGLVDEVSSLMQMGLGYDDISMKGIGYKEIIGSLEGKYTIDEAIELIKKNTRHYAKRQLTWLRRYDNIKWFN
;
A
#
# COMPACT_ATOMS: atom_id res chain seq x y z
N MET A 1 -1.98 2.17 31.93
CA MET A 1 -1.01 2.18 30.83
C MET A 1 -1.80 2.08 29.52
N LYS A 2 -1.42 2.83 28.48
CA LYS A 2 -2.02 2.64 27.16
C LYS A 2 -1.69 1.25 26.63
N LYS A 3 -2.65 0.63 25.92
CA LYS A 3 -2.43 -0.62 25.19
C LYS A 3 -1.36 -0.41 24.11
N GLN A 4 -0.50 -1.38 23.87
CA GLN A 4 0.60 -1.26 22.91
C GLN A 4 0.36 -2.10 21.67
N ILE A 5 0.65 -1.55 20.48
CA ILE A 5 0.73 -2.31 19.23
C ILE A 5 2.19 -2.33 18.73
N ILE A 6 2.55 -3.40 18.02
CA ILE A 6 3.86 -3.53 17.39
C ILE A 6 3.66 -3.46 15.87
N ILE A 7 4.41 -2.59 15.20
CA ILE A 7 4.39 -2.48 13.74
C ILE A 7 5.72 -2.98 13.20
N ILE A 8 5.68 -4.02 12.37
CA ILE A 8 6.83 -4.56 11.62
C ILE A 8 6.71 -4.11 10.18
N ALA A 9 7.46 -3.07 9.86
CA ALA A 9 7.45 -2.42 8.56
C ALA A 9 8.72 -2.73 7.76
N GLY A 10 8.65 -2.66 6.44
CA GLY A 10 9.83 -2.85 5.60
C GLY A 10 9.46 -3.00 4.13
N PRO A 11 10.45 -2.98 3.23
CA PRO A 11 10.21 -3.17 1.81
C PRO A 11 9.72 -4.58 1.49
N THR A 12 9.16 -4.76 0.29
CA THR A 12 8.86 -6.10 -0.20
C THR A 12 10.12 -6.96 -0.27
N ALA A 13 9.98 -8.27 -0.09
CA ALA A 13 11.05 -9.28 -0.08
C ALA A 13 12.08 -9.17 1.07
N VAL A 14 11.87 -8.30 2.08
CA VAL A 14 12.80 -8.17 3.22
C VAL A 14 12.69 -9.31 4.25
N GLY A 15 11.56 -10.04 4.29
CA GLY A 15 11.31 -11.14 5.24
C GLY A 15 10.27 -10.81 6.33
N LYS A 16 9.43 -9.79 6.14
CA LYS A 16 8.44 -9.34 7.15
C LYS A 16 7.53 -10.43 7.71
N THR A 17 7.04 -11.33 6.86
CA THR A 17 6.08 -12.37 7.26
C THR A 17 6.65 -13.27 8.33
N GLU A 18 7.85 -13.79 8.11
CA GLU A 18 8.57 -14.63 9.07
C GLU A 18 8.77 -13.92 10.40
N TYR A 19 9.34 -12.70 10.39
CA TYR A 19 9.54 -11.90 11.60
C TYR A 19 8.23 -11.58 12.34
N ALA A 20 7.15 -11.32 11.60
CA ALA A 20 5.85 -11.02 12.21
C ALA A 20 5.27 -12.26 12.90
N ILE A 21 5.37 -13.43 12.29
CA ILE A 21 4.92 -14.70 12.87
C ILE A 21 5.73 -15.03 14.14
N GLU A 22 7.05 -14.97 14.07
CA GLU A 22 7.91 -15.25 15.23
C GLU A 22 7.66 -14.26 16.37
N THR A 23 7.52 -12.96 16.04
CA THR A 23 7.17 -11.95 17.04
C THR A 23 5.81 -12.25 17.67
N ALA A 24 4.79 -12.51 16.87
CA ALA A 24 3.44 -12.77 17.37
C ALA A 24 3.41 -14.03 18.26
N LYS A 25 4.12 -15.09 17.90
CA LYS A 25 4.25 -16.30 18.74
C LYS A 25 4.92 -15.99 20.07
N ALA A 26 6.01 -15.21 20.06
CA ALA A 26 6.78 -14.90 21.26
C ALA A 26 6.00 -14.06 22.29
N ILE A 27 5.06 -13.24 21.85
CA ILE A 27 4.33 -12.30 22.73
C ILE A 27 2.83 -12.63 22.87
N ASN A 28 2.39 -13.82 22.47
CA ASN A 28 0.97 -14.18 22.40
C ASN A 28 0.13 -13.17 21.59
N GLY A 29 0.63 -12.80 20.42
CA GLY A 29 -0.01 -11.83 19.52
C GLY A 29 -0.80 -12.45 18.37
N GLU A 30 -1.51 -11.60 17.65
CA GLU A 30 -2.16 -11.90 16.36
C GLU A 30 -1.76 -10.84 15.34
N ILE A 31 -1.75 -11.19 14.05
CA ILE A 31 -1.22 -10.33 12.98
C ILE A 31 -2.35 -9.59 12.27
N VAL A 32 -2.13 -8.29 11.99
CA VAL A 32 -2.97 -7.48 11.10
C VAL A 32 -2.13 -7.07 9.90
N SER A 33 -2.54 -7.46 8.69
CA SER A 33 -1.81 -7.11 7.48
C SER A 33 -1.94 -5.61 7.17
N ALA A 34 -0.81 -4.97 6.86
CA ALA A 34 -0.73 -3.60 6.33
C ALA A 34 -0.20 -3.61 4.90
N ASP A 35 -0.70 -4.54 4.08
CA ASP A 35 -0.41 -4.66 2.66
C ASP A 35 -1.67 -4.41 1.85
N SER A 36 -1.60 -3.53 0.85
CA SER A 36 -2.76 -3.12 0.05
C SER A 36 -3.17 -4.14 -1.01
N MET A 37 -2.39 -5.18 -1.23
CA MET A 37 -2.69 -6.21 -2.22
C MET A 37 -3.16 -7.52 -1.57
N GLN A 38 -2.62 -7.89 -0.41
CA GLN A 38 -2.98 -9.12 0.31
C GLN A 38 -4.42 -9.16 0.82
N LEU A 39 -5.08 -8.00 0.87
CA LEU A 39 -6.51 -7.87 1.22
C LEU A 39 -7.44 -8.57 0.23
N TYR A 40 -7.08 -8.59 -1.06
CA TYR A 40 -7.97 -9.02 -2.12
C TYR A 40 -8.02 -10.54 -2.25
N LYS A 41 -9.22 -11.09 -2.36
CA LYS A 41 -9.46 -12.51 -2.65
C LYS A 41 -8.93 -12.88 -4.04
N TYR A 42 -8.56 -14.15 -4.21
CA TYR A 42 -8.11 -14.72 -5.48
C TYR A 42 -6.78 -14.15 -6.01
N MET A 43 -6.15 -13.26 -5.28
CA MET A 43 -4.87 -12.63 -5.63
C MET A 43 -3.77 -13.15 -4.71
N ASP A 44 -3.45 -14.44 -4.80
CA ASP A 44 -2.64 -15.14 -3.80
C ASP A 44 -1.15 -15.13 -4.15
N ILE A 45 -0.85 -15.37 -5.44
CA ILE A 45 0.51 -15.49 -5.94
C ILE A 45 1.14 -14.10 -6.11
N GLY A 46 0.53 -13.24 -6.92
CA GLY A 46 1.09 -11.93 -7.24
C GLY A 46 1.19 -10.97 -6.06
N SER A 47 0.28 -11.07 -5.10
CA SER A 47 0.35 -10.32 -3.84
C SER A 47 1.32 -10.94 -2.84
N ALA A 48 1.79 -12.16 -3.10
CA ALA A 48 2.61 -12.98 -2.22
C ALA A 48 2.00 -13.07 -0.81
N LYS A 49 0.73 -13.48 -0.75
CA LYS A 49 0.05 -13.77 0.52
C LYS A 49 0.83 -14.78 1.35
N PRO A 50 0.69 -14.74 2.67
CA PRO A 50 1.18 -15.81 3.53
C PRO A 50 0.63 -17.16 3.07
N THR A 51 1.45 -18.19 3.12
CA THR A 51 1.05 -19.56 2.77
C THR A 51 0.06 -20.13 3.79
N ALA A 52 -0.63 -21.21 3.44
CA ALA A 52 -1.54 -21.91 4.36
C ALA A 52 -0.80 -22.36 5.64
N GLU A 53 0.47 -22.76 5.51
CA GLU A 53 1.31 -23.13 6.64
C GLU A 53 1.62 -21.92 7.53
N GLU A 54 1.95 -20.77 6.96
CA GLU A 54 2.19 -19.52 7.70
C GLU A 54 0.91 -19.03 8.40
N LEU A 55 -0.24 -19.09 7.71
CA LEU A 55 -1.55 -18.72 8.27
C LEU A 55 -2.00 -19.64 9.42
N SER A 56 -1.60 -20.91 9.39
CA SER A 56 -1.94 -21.86 10.45
C SER A 56 -1.19 -21.61 11.76
N GLN A 57 -0.04 -20.92 11.73
CA GLN A 57 0.81 -20.68 12.91
C GLN A 57 0.27 -19.57 13.82
N VAL A 58 -0.28 -18.50 13.22
CA VAL A 58 -0.81 -17.34 13.92
C VAL A 58 -2.01 -16.80 13.15
N LYS A 59 -3.04 -16.33 13.85
CA LYS A 59 -4.18 -15.71 13.18
C LYS A 59 -3.76 -14.41 12.49
N HIS A 60 -4.15 -14.28 11.21
CA HIS A 60 -3.99 -13.08 10.41
C HIS A 60 -5.36 -12.44 10.14
N TYR A 61 -5.39 -11.11 10.16
CA TYR A 61 -6.52 -10.27 9.79
C TYR A 61 -6.15 -9.45 8.56
N LEU A 62 -7.15 -9.07 7.79
CA LEU A 62 -7.01 -8.28 6.58
C LEU A 62 -6.13 -8.96 5.52
N VAL A 63 -6.29 -10.27 5.40
CA VAL A 63 -5.75 -11.10 4.33
C VAL A 63 -6.94 -11.84 3.71
N ASP A 64 -7.08 -11.77 2.37
CA ASP A 64 -8.10 -12.53 1.63
C ASP A 64 -9.57 -12.19 2.01
N GLU A 65 -9.86 -10.93 2.29
CA GLU A 65 -11.17 -10.51 2.79
C GLU A 65 -12.03 -9.76 1.76
N ILE A 66 -11.41 -9.01 0.83
CA ILE A 66 -12.10 -8.06 -0.05
C ILE A 66 -12.19 -8.63 -1.47
N ASP A 67 -13.36 -8.50 -2.09
CA ASP A 67 -13.52 -8.86 -3.51
C ASP A 67 -12.66 -7.91 -4.38
N PRO A 68 -11.87 -8.41 -5.34
CA PRO A 68 -11.00 -7.57 -6.16
C PRO A 68 -11.73 -6.57 -7.05
N ARG A 69 -13.04 -6.70 -7.23
CA ARG A 69 -13.90 -5.73 -7.93
C ARG A 69 -14.28 -4.55 -7.06
N GLU A 70 -14.13 -4.67 -5.74
CA GLU A 70 -14.48 -3.60 -4.82
C GLU A 70 -13.41 -2.50 -4.80
N LYS A 71 -13.86 -1.25 -4.81
CA LYS A 71 -12.97 -0.11 -4.56
C LYS A 71 -12.67 -0.05 -3.07
N PHE A 72 -11.41 -0.17 -2.71
CA PHE A 72 -10.99 -0.15 -1.32
C PHE A 72 -10.07 1.03 -1.03
N SER A 73 -10.38 1.77 0.02
CA SER A 73 -9.70 2.99 0.42
C SER A 73 -8.92 2.84 1.73
N VAL A 74 -7.98 3.74 1.97
CA VAL A 74 -7.24 3.80 3.26
C VAL A 74 -8.18 4.07 4.45
N ALA A 75 -9.27 4.79 4.26
CA ALA A 75 -10.28 5.01 5.31
C ALA A 75 -10.98 3.71 5.71
N GLN A 76 -11.34 2.89 4.73
CA GLN A 76 -11.89 1.55 4.98
C GLN A 76 -10.86 0.65 5.66
N TYR A 77 -9.59 0.68 5.18
CA TYR A 77 -8.50 -0.04 5.85
C TYR A 77 -8.38 0.35 7.31
N GLN A 78 -8.29 1.65 7.63
CA GLN A 78 -8.17 2.12 9.01
C GLN A 78 -9.31 1.61 9.89
N LYS A 79 -10.56 1.70 9.38
CA LYS A 79 -11.74 1.22 10.10
C LYS A 79 -11.63 -0.28 10.43
N LEU A 80 -11.32 -1.11 9.43
CA LEU A 80 -11.19 -2.56 9.62
C LEU A 80 -9.99 -2.94 10.49
N ALA A 81 -8.85 -2.30 10.27
CA ALA A 81 -7.65 -2.55 11.07
C ALA A 81 -7.83 -2.16 12.55
N LYS A 82 -8.48 -1.03 12.83
CA LYS A 82 -8.82 -0.64 14.22
C LYS A 82 -9.82 -1.61 14.85
N ALA A 83 -10.77 -2.16 14.09
CA ALA A 83 -11.68 -3.20 14.58
C ALA A 83 -10.92 -4.49 14.92
N ALA A 84 -10.03 -4.96 14.04
CA ALA A 84 -9.19 -6.12 14.28
C ALA A 84 -8.26 -5.92 15.51
N ILE A 85 -7.61 -4.76 15.62
CA ILE A 85 -6.77 -4.40 16.78
C ILE A 85 -7.58 -4.47 18.07
N ARG A 86 -8.81 -3.94 18.08
CA ARG A 86 -9.70 -4.01 19.26
C ARG A 86 -10.05 -5.45 19.61
N GLU A 87 -10.44 -6.27 18.63
CA GLU A 87 -10.74 -7.69 18.82
C GLU A 87 -9.54 -8.45 19.43
N ILE A 88 -8.32 -8.17 18.96
CA ILE A 88 -7.09 -8.77 19.48
C ILE A 88 -6.88 -8.37 20.94
N PHE A 89 -7.06 -7.09 21.28
CA PHE A 89 -6.96 -6.64 22.67
C PHE A 89 -8.02 -7.24 23.58
N ASP A 90 -9.26 -7.42 23.08
CA ASP A 90 -10.36 -8.00 23.86
C ASP A 90 -10.10 -9.49 24.18
N LYS A 91 -9.30 -10.18 23.38
CA LYS A 91 -8.77 -11.52 23.63
C LYS A 91 -7.57 -11.54 24.61
N GLY A 92 -7.12 -10.40 25.11
CA GLY A 92 -5.92 -10.30 25.94
C GLY A 92 -4.61 -10.55 25.17
N ARG A 93 -4.61 -10.35 23.84
CA ARG A 93 -3.46 -10.56 22.96
C ARG A 93 -2.86 -9.24 22.50
N VAL A 94 -1.67 -9.31 21.89
CA VAL A 94 -0.94 -8.14 21.39
C VAL A 94 -1.11 -8.04 19.87
N PRO A 95 -1.60 -6.90 19.31
CA PRO A 95 -1.65 -6.71 17.87
C PRO A 95 -0.27 -6.50 17.28
N VAL A 96 0.08 -7.31 16.27
CA VAL A 96 1.29 -7.18 15.46
C VAL A 96 0.89 -6.76 14.05
N ILE A 97 1.19 -5.52 13.67
CA ILE A 97 0.87 -5.00 12.35
C ILE A 97 2.04 -5.29 11.42
N SER A 98 1.80 -6.01 10.32
CA SER A 98 2.87 -6.38 9.39
C SER A 98 2.58 -5.88 7.98
N GLY A 99 3.49 -5.10 7.39
CA GLY A 99 3.31 -4.67 6.01
C GLY A 99 4.30 -3.64 5.50
N GLY A 100 4.07 -3.23 4.26
CA GLY A 100 4.92 -2.27 3.55
C GLY A 100 4.16 -1.07 2.97
N THR A 101 2.84 -0.99 3.17
CA THR A 101 2.01 0.10 2.66
C THR A 101 2.05 1.28 3.63
N GLY A 102 2.95 2.23 3.37
CA GLY A 102 3.22 3.35 4.28
C GLY A 102 1.98 4.16 4.64
N LEU A 103 1.02 4.33 3.71
CA LEU A 103 -0.22 5.05 3.99
C LEU A 103 -1.11 4.31 4.99
N TYR A 104 -1.11 2.96 4.95
CA TYR A 104 -1.83 2.13 5.91
C TYR A 104 -1.21 2.23 7.30
N ILE A 105 0.13 2.16 7.37
CA ILE A 105 0.87 2.35 8.62
C ILE A 105 0.58 3.73 9.20
N ASN A 106 0.63 4.78 8.39
CA ASN A 106 0.28 6.15 8.83
C ASN A 106 -1.12 6.23 9.42
N SER A 107 -2.10 5.59 8.78
CA SER A 107 -3.48 5.65 9.23
C SER A 107 -3.70 5.02 10.61
N LEU A 108 -2.78 4.19 11.06
CA LEU A 108 -2.79 3.59 12.41
C LEU A 108 -1.94 4.39 13.41
N MET A 109 -0.87 5.03 12.95
CA MET A 109 0.06 5.76 13.83
C MET A 109 -0.41 7.17 14.14
N TYR A 110 -1.12 7.81 13.21
CA TYR A 110 -1.48 9.21 13.30
C TYR A 110 -2.97 9.44 13.14
N GLU A 111 -3.46 10.53 13.70
CA GLU A 111 -4.80 11.00 13.42
C GLU A 111 -4.88 11.43 11.95
N MET A 112 -5.68 10.71 11.18
CA MET A 112 -5.96 11.05 9.79
C MET A 112 -7.44 11.38 9.66
N ASP A 113 -7.70 12.58 9.18
CA ASP A 113 -9.06 13.01 8.84
C ASP A 113 -9.42 12.48 7.45
N PHE A 114 -10.35 11.53 7.40
CA PHE A 114 -10.93 10.99 6.17
C PHE A 114 -12.32 11.56 5.89
N ALA A 115 -12.73 12.60 6.60
CA ALA A 115 -14.03 13.26 6.43
C ALA A 115 -14.10 14.12 5.15
N ALA A 116 -13.14 14.00 4.25
CA ALA A 116 -13.25 14.64 2.95
C ALA A 116 -14.52 14.14 2.22
N PRO A 117 -15.25 15.03 1.53
CA PRO A 117 -16.41 14.64 0.74
C PRO A 117 -16.04 13.52 -0.24
N PRO A 118 -17.03 12.67 -0.65
CA PRO A 118 -16.80 11.63 -1.64
C PRO A 118 -16.10 12.21 -2.87
N SER A 119 -15.16 11.44 -3.42
CA SER A 119 -14.44 11.88 -4.62
C SER A 119 -15.42 12.12 -5.77
N ASP A 120 -15.35 13.28 -6.39
CA ASP A 120 -16.07 13.56 -7.64
C ASP A 120 -15.25 12.98 -8.82
N GLU A 121 -15.63 11.78 -9.25
CA GLU A 121 -14.93 11.10 -10.35
C GLU A 121 -15.08 11.85 -11.68
N ALA A 122 -16.23 12.51 -11.91
CA ALA A 122 -16.46 13.29 -13.12
C ALA A 122 -15.55 14.52 -13.16
N PHE A 123 -15.45 15.22 -12.05
CA PHE A 123 -14.56 16.37 -11.89
C PHE A 123 -13.07 15.97 -12.01
N ARG A 124 -12.67 14.85 -11.41
CA ARG A 124 -11.29 14.35 -11.56
C ARG A 124 -10.94 14.02 -12.99
N LYS A 125 -11.87 13.40 -13.72
CA LYS A 125 -11.70 13.08 -15.13
C LYS A 125 -11.58 14.34 -15.98
N GLU A 126 -12.39 15.37 -15.71
CA GLU A 126 -12.27 16.68 -16.37
C GLU A 126 -10.87 17.31 -16.17
N LEU A 127 -10.34 17.22 -14.95
CA LEU A 127 -9.00 17.70 -14.63
C LEU A 127 -7.89 16.86 -15.29
N GLU A 128 -8.07 15.54 -15.38
CA GLU A 128 -7.16 14.64 -16.12
C GLU A 128 -7.14 15.01 -17.61
N ASP A 129 -8.30 15.20 -18.22
CA ASP A 129 -8.44 15.66 -19.62
C ASP A 129 -7.82 17.05 -19.82
N THR A 130 -7.98 17.94 -18.84
CA THR A 130 -7.34 19.26 -18.85
C THR A 130 -5.82 19.15 -18.85
N ALA A 131 -5.26 18.25 -18.00
CA ALA A 131 -3.82 18.00 -17.96
C ALA A 131 -3.28 17.43 -19.29
N LEU A 132 -4.07 16.58 -19.95
CA LEU A 132 -3.73 16.01 -21.25
C LEU A 132 -3.76 17.06 -22.38
N LYS A 133 -4.77 17.94 -22.39
CA LYS A 133 -4.99 18.94 -23.45
C LYS A 133 -4.11 20.18 -23.30
N LYS A 134 -3.97 20.69 -22.07
CA LYS A 134 -3.30 21.99 -21.78
C LYS A 134 -1.93 21.83 -21.10
N GLY A 135 -1.58 20.60 -20.72
CA GLY A 135 -0.32 20.31 -20.04
C GLY A 135 -0.41 20.34 -18.51
N ARG A 136 0.57 19.71 -17.89
CA ARG A 136 0.65 19.53 -16.42
C ARG A 136 0.91 20.85 -15.70
N ASP A 137 1.71 21.73 -16.31
CA ASP A 137 2.05 23.02 -15.71
C ASP A 137 0.82 23.94 -15.65
N TYR A 138 -0.06 23.90 -16.67
CA TYR A 138 -1.34 24.60 -16.64
C TYR A 138 -2.25 24.09 -15.52
N LEU A 139 -2.31 22.76 -15.30
CA LEU A 139 -3.08 22.23 -14.19
C LEU A 139 -2.47 22.64 -12.84
N HIS A 140 -1.15 22.68 -12.76
CA HIS A 140 -0.45 23.11 -11.54
C HIS A 140 -0.62 24.59 -11.25
N SER A 141 -0.69 25.48 -12.28
CA SER A 141 -0.98 26.89 -12.06
C SER A 141 -2.38 27.11 -11.48
N LYS A 142 -3.38 26.33 -11.92
CA LYS A 142 -4.71 26.33 -11.27
C LYS A 142 -4.65 25.95 -9.78
N LEU A 143 -3.81 24.98 -9.43
CA LEU A 143 -3.59 24.65 -8.01
C LEU A 143 -2.96 25.83 -7.29
N ALA A 144 -1.98 26.52 -7.88
CA ALA A 144 -1.31 27.65 -7.26
C ALA A 144 -2.26 28.83 -6.99
N GLU A 145 -3.28 29.03 -7.82
CA GLU A 145 -4.33 30.02 -7.60
C GLU A 145 -5.26 29.64 -6.42
N LEU A 146 -5.55 28.36 -6.24
CA LEU A 146 -6.48 27.88 -5.23
C LEU A 146 -5.81 27.58 -3.89
N ASP A 147 -4.63 26.97 -3.90
CA ASP A 147 -3.84 26.59 -2.72
C ASP A 147 -2.34 26.74 -3.04
N PRO A 148 -1.77 27.96 -2.87
CA PRO A 148 -0.34 28.21 -3.13
C PRO A 148 0.59 27.32 -2.28
N ASP A 149 0.19 27.02 -1.04
CA ASP A 149 0.97 26.18 -0.12
C ASP A 149 1.06 24.73 -0.64
N ALA A 150 -0.05 24.19 -1.15
CA ALA A 150 -0.05 22.87 -1.78
C ALA A 150 0.77 22.88 -3.08
N ALA A 151 0.64 23.91 -3.89
CA ALA A 151 1.39 24.04 -5.15
C ALA A 151 2.91 24.09 -4.91
N ALA A 152 3.37 24.79 -3.88
CA ALA A 152 4.79 24.84 -3.53
C ALA A 152 5.37 23.46 -3.14
N ARG A 153 4.52 22.54 -2.65
CA ARG A 153 4.93 21.21 -2.17
C ARG A 153 4.70 20.09 -3.17
N ILE A 154 3.76 20.25 -4.08
CA ILE A 154 3.35 19.22 -5.03
C ILE A 154 3.98 19.50 -6.39
N HIS A 155 4.86 18.61 -6.84
CA HIS A 155 5.50 18.74 -8.13
C HIS A 155 4.47 18.58 -9.29
N PRO A 156 4.51 19.40 -10.38
CA PRO A 156 3.56 19.34 -11.50
C PRO A 156 3.44 17.95 -12.13
N ASN A 157 4.51 17.18 -12.16
CA ASN A 157 4.50 15.81 -12.67
C ASN A 157 3.62 14.84 -11.86
N ASN A 158 3.23 15.20 -10.64
CA ASN A 158 2.34 14.38 -9.83
C ASN A 158 0.88 14.78 -10.05
N VAL A 159 0.42 14.63 -11.32
CA VAL A 159 -0.92 15.05 -11.77
C VAL A 159 -2.03 14.56 -10.83
N LYS A 160 -1.98 13.30 -10.40
CA LYS A 160 -3.00 12.76 -9.47
C LYS A 160 -3.05 13.51 -8.13
N LYS A 161 -1.90 13.93 -7.62
CA LYS A 161 -1.83 14.67 -6.35
C LYS A 161 -2.26 16.13 -6.55
N VAL A 162 -1.94 16.72 -7.70
CA VAL A 162 -2.41 18.05 -8.10
C VAL A 162 -3.93 18.06 -8.20
N ILE A 163 -4.55 17.08 -8.89
CA ILE A 163 -6.00 16.95 -9.02
C ILE A 163 -6.67 16.83 -7.66
N ARG A 164 -6.15 15.99 -6.77
CA ARG A 164 -6.68 15.85 -5.40
C ARG A 164 -6.58 17.15 -4.60
N ALA A 165 -5.52 17.92 -4.81
CA ALA A 165 -5.34 19.20 -4.12
C ALA A 165 -6.34 20.23 -4.63
N ILE A 166 -6.57 20.30 -5.94
CA ILE A 166 -7.59 21.18 -6.55
C ILE A 166 -8.99 20.81 -6.03
N GLU A 167 -9.35 19.53 -6.05
CA GLU A 167 -10.63 19.04 -5.54
C GLU A 167 -10.84 19.41 -4.06
N ALA A 168 -9.82 19.23 -3.23
CA ALA A 168 -9.88 19.58 -1.82
C ALA A 168 -10.07 21.09 -1.64
N ALA A 169 -9.30 21.92 -2.37
CA ALA A 169 -9.38 23.38 -2.28
C ALA A 169 -10.74 23.92 -2.73
N GLN A 170 -11.33 23.36 -3.78
CA GLN A 170 -12.67 23.76 -4.23
C GLN A 170 -13.77 23.42 -3.21
N ASN A 171 -13.58 22.36 -2.42
CA ASN A 171 -14.49 21.98 -1.33
C ASN A 171 -14.16 22.71 -0.01
N GLY A 172 -13.34 23.76 -0.04
CA GLY A 172 -12.96 24.52 1.15
C GLY A 172 -11.99 23.80 2.10
N ASN A 173 -11.39 22.69 1.65
CA ASN A 173 -10.45 21.91 2.41
C ASN A 173 -9.02 22.10 1.85
N LYS A 174 -8.02 21.98 2.72
CA LYS A 174 -6.61 21.96 2.31
C LYS A 174 -5.99 20.59 2.53
N ILE A 175 -5.21 20.12 1.57
CA ILE A 175 -4.37 18.92 1.80
C ILE A 175 -3.29 19.29 2.80
N LYS A 176 -3.39 18.72 4.01
CA LYS A 176 -2.39 18.92 5.07
C LYS A 176 -1.02 18.41 4.63
N ASP A 177 0.03 19.11 5.02
CA ASP A 177 1.39 18.59 4.87
C ASP A 177 1.56 17.37 5.77
N PHE A 178 2.14 16.33 5.21
CA PHE A 178 2.43 15.10 5.95
C PHE A 178 3.26 15.35 7.21
N ASN A 179 4.24 16.25 7.13
CA ASN A 179 5.14 16.55 8.25
C ASN A 179 4.47 17.35 9.36
N ASN A 180 3.44 18.14 9.02
CA ASN A 180 2.72 19.01 9.98
C ASN A 180 1.43 18.36 10.51
N ALA A 181 1.07 17.16 10.03
CA ALA A 181 -0.17 16.47 10.38
C ALA A 181 0.06 15.21 11.25
N GLN A 182 1.28 15.02 11.79
CA GLN A 182 1.60 13.84 12.59
C GLN A 182 1.17 14.01 14.04
N ILE A 183 -0.13 14.13 14.28
CA ILE A 183 -0.68 14.01 15.63
C ILE A 183 -0.77 12.51 15.92
N PRO A 184 0.00 11.99 16.93
CA PRO A 184 -0.06 10.57 17.26
C PRO A 184 -1.48 10.12 17.59
N ALA A 185 -1.86 8.95 17.10
CA ALA A 185 -3.14 8.35 17.45
C ALA A 185 -3.24 8.15 18.98
N ALA A 186 -4.36 8.57 19.55
CA ALA A 186 -4.56 8.52 20.99
C ALA A 186 -4.89 7.11 21.52
N ASP A 187 -5.25 6.19 20.61
CA ASP A 187 -5.86 4.89 20.96
C ASP A 187 -4.87 3.92 21.63
N TYR A 188 -3.58 3.98 21.25
CA TYR A 188 -2.54 3.05 21.71
C TYR A 188 -1.14 3.62 21.55
N ASP A 189 -0.16 3.01 22.23
CA ASP A 189 1.25 3.29 22.01
C ASP A 189 1.79 2.40 20.88
N VAL A 190 2.68 2.94 20.05
CA VAL A 190 3.23 2.23 18.89
C VAL A 190 4.73 1.97 19.08
N LEU A 191 5.09 0.68 19.00
CA LEU A 191 6.48 0.27 18.79
C LEU A 191 6.68 0.00 17.30
N LEU A 192 7.49 0.82 16.63
CA LEU A 192 7.73 0.70 15.19
C LEU A 192 9.11 0.08 14.92
N ALA A 193 9.11 -1.15 14.39
CA ALA A 193 10.27 -1.87 13.91
C ALA A 193 10.35 -1.80 12.39
N GLY A 194 11.49 -1.34 11.86
CA GLY A 194 11.78 -1.28 10.43
C GLY A 194 12.75 -2.39 10.04
N LEU A 195 12.37 -3.25 9.11
CA LEU A 195 13.30 -4.24 8.55
C LEU A 195 14.00 -3.64 7.33
N THR A 196 15.30 -3.87 7.25
CA THR A 196 16.13 -3.46 6.10
C THR A 196 17.10 -4.57 5.71
N ARG A 197 17.73 -4.42 4.57
CA ARG A 197 18.84 -5.26 4.10
C ARG A 197 19.78 -4.43 3.24
N ASP A 198 20.97 -4.94 3.02
CA ASP A 198 21.84 -4.38 1.98
C ASP A 198 21.09 -4.29 0.66
N ARG A 199 21.38 -3.23 -0.10
CA ARG A 199 20.64 -2.94 -1.34
C ARG A 199 20.82 -4.05 -2.39
N ALA A 200 22.01 -4.60 -2.52
CA ALA A 200 22.30 -5.63 -3.51
C ALA A 200 21.56 -6.92 -3.12
N GLU A 201 21.63 -7.33 -1.86
CA GLU A 201 20.92 -8.48 -1.33
C GLU A 201 19.39 -8.33 -1.51
N LEU A 202 18.83 -7.17 -1.15
CA LEU A 202 17.40 -6.92 -1.32
C LEU A 202 16.97 -7.04 -2.79
N TYR A 203 17.77 -6.53 -3.72
CA TYR A 203 17.46 -6.59 -5.14
C TYR A 203 17.55 -8.03 -5.69
N GLU A 204 18.50 -8.81 -5.25
CA GLU A 204 18.60 -10.22 -5.59
C GLU A 204 17.38 -11.01 -5.07
N ARG A 205 17.00 -10.81 -3.81
CA ARG A 205 15.79 -11.40 -3.21
C ARG A 205 14.53 -11.02 -3.96
N ILE A 206 14.40 -9.75 -4.39
CA ILE A 206 13.28 -9.29 -5.21
C ILE A 206 13.25 -10.03 -6.55
N ASN A 207 14.37 -10.11 -7.25
CA ASN A 207 14.42 -10.77 -8.55
C ASN A 207 14.05 -12.24 -8.41
N ARG A 208 14.69 -12.96 -7.49
CA ARG A 208 14.39 -14.38 -7.21
C ARG A 208 12.92 -14.60 -6.82
N ARG A 209 12.36 -13.70 -6.02
CA ARG A 209 10.94 -13.79 -5.67
C ARG A 209 10.04 -13.67 -6.89
N VAL A 210 10.33 -12.79 -7.83
CA VAL A 210 9.56 -12.66 -9.07
C VAL A 210 9.61 -13.95 -9.87
N ASP A 211 10.79 -14.56 -10.02
CA ASP A 211 10.94 -15.85 -10.71
C ASP A 211 10.07 -16.94 -10.05
N ILE A 212 10.12 -17.04 -8.72
CA ILE A 212 9.26 -17.96 -7.94
C ILE A 212 7.77 -17.69 -8.15
N LEU A 213 7.32 -16.44 -8.22
CA LEU A 213 5.92 -16.12 -8.48
C LEU A 213 5.46 -16.59 -9.88
N ILE A 214 6.32 -16.45 -10.88
CA ILE A 214 6.06 -16.96 -12.23
C ILE A 214 5.96 -18.49 -12.22
N GLU A 215 6.93 -19.17 -11.60
CA GLU A 215 6.95 -20.64 -11.46
C GLU A 215 5.71 -21.16 -10.72
N ARG A 216 5.19 -20.40 -9.76
CA ARG A 216 3.96 -20.73 -9.01
C ARG A 216 2.67 -20.48 -9.78
N GLY A 217 2.72 -19.94 -11.00
CA GLY A 217 1.57 -19.74 -11.86
C GLY A 217 0.95 -18.32 -11.79
N LEU A 218 1.76 -17.27 -11.60
CA LEU A 218 1.26 -15.89 -11.61
C LEU A 218 0.52 -15.56 -12.91
N VAL A 219 0.95 -16.11 -14.07
CA VAL A 219 0.30 -15.89 -15.36
C VAL A 219 -1.12 -16.47 -15.37
N ASP A 220 -1.29 -17.67 -14.82
CA ASP A 220 -2.58 -18.35 -14.74
C ASP A 220 -3.53 -17.64 -13.75
N GLU A 221 -2.99 -17.16 -12.62
CA GLU A 221 -3.75 -16.34 -11.67
C GLU A 221 -4.30 -15.08 -12.34
N VAL A 222 -3.46 -14.33 -13.06
CA VAL A 222 -3.90 -13.12 -13.79
C VAL A 222 -4.90 -13.44 -14.88
N SER A 223 -4.68 -14.52 -15.65
CA SER A 223 -5.62 -14.96 -16.68
C SER A 223 -7.00 -15.31 -16.10
N SER A 224 -7.02 -15.99 -14.95
CA SER A 224 -8.26 -16.32 -14.24
C SER A 224 -9.00 -15.07 -13.74
N LEU A 225 -8.27 -14.09 -13.21
CA LEU A 225 -8.85 -12.81 -12.78
C LEU A 225 -9.42 -12.01 -13.98
N MET A 226 -8.75 -12.05 -15.13
CA MET A 226 -9.28 -11.44 -16.37
C MET A 226 -10.57 -12.13 -16.83
N GLN A 227 -10.65 -13.47 -16.72
CA GLN A 227 -11.88 -14.22 -17.02
C GLN A 227 -13.02 -13.87 -16.06
N MET A 228 -12.73 -13.43 -14.84
CA MET A 228 -13.71 -12.88 -13.89
C MET A 228 -14.16 -11.45 -14.24
N GLY A 229 -13.66 -10.87 -15.33
CA GLY A 229 -13.99 -9.53 -15.81
C GLY A 229 -13.12 -8.41 -15.24
N LEU A 230 -12.03 -8.74 -14.56
CA LEU A 230 -11.08 -7.76 -14.02
C LEU A 230 -10.08 -7.31 -15.08
N GLY A 231 -9.65 -6.04 -15.03
CA GLY A 231 -8.72 -5.47 -16.00
C GLY A 231 -7.96 -4.25 -15.49
N TYR A 232 -7.34 -3.51 -16.39
CA TYR A 232 -6.51 -2.32 -16.05
C TYR A 232 -7.22 -1.25 -15.22
N ASP A 233 -8.53 -1.14 -15.32
CA ASP A 233 -9.31 -0.10 -14.63
C ASP A 233 -9.53 -0.44 -13.17
N ASP A 234 -9.49 -1.72 -12.81
CA ASP A 234 -9.67 -2.18 -11.44
C ASP A 234 -8.47 -1.82 -10.57
N ILE A 235 -8.73 -1.34 -9.37
CA ILE A 235 -7.67 -0.90 -8.44
C ILE A 235 -6.78 -2.08 -8.05
N SER A 236 -7.35 -3.24 -7.83
CA SER A 236 -6.66 -4.48 -7.51
C SER A 236 -5.65 -4.87 -8.59
N MET A 237 -6.03 -4.76 -9.86
CA MET A 237 -5.19 -5.14 -11.00
C MET A 237 -4.06 -4.14 -11.31
N LYS A 238 -4.02 -2.98 -10.63
CA LYS A 238 -2.90 -2.01 -10.73
C LYS A 238 -1.67 -2.41 -9.93
N GLY A 239 -1.73 -3.51 -9.18
CA GLY A 239 -0.58 -4.09 -8.49
C GLY A 239 0.56 -4.46 -9.44
N ILE A 240 1.80 -4.40 -8.92
CA ILE A 240 2.97 -4.87 -9.66
C ILE A 240 2.86 -6.40 -9.80
N GLY A 241 3.12 -6.89 -10.97
CA GLY A 241 2.87 -8.28 -11.38
C GLY A 241 1.62 -8.37 -12.23
N TYR A 242 0.48 -7.93 -11.73
CA TYR A 242 -0.81 -8.04 -12.41
C TYR A 242 -0.86 -7.22 -13.70
N LYS A 243 -0.62 -5.93 -13.64
CA LYS A 243 -0.68 -5.04 -14.81
C LYS A 243 0.36 -5.38 -15.88
N GLU A 244 1.53 -5.88 -15.48
CA GLU A 244 2.58 -6.28 -16.42
C GLU A 244 2.18 -7.58 -17.14
N ILE A 245 1.62 -8.55 -16.43
CA ILE A 245 1.13 -9.80 -17.05
C ILE A 245 -0.07 -9.51 -17.96
N ILE A 246 -1.03 -8.66 -17.56
CA ILE A 246 -2.12 -8.22 -18.45
C ILE A 246 -1.55 -7.67 -19.76
N GLY A 247 -0.53 -6.80 -19.68
CA GLY A 247 0.09 -6.23 -20.87
C GLY A 247 0.69 -7.28 -21.81
N SER A 248 1.28 -8.33 -21.28
CA SER A 248 1.80 -9.44 -22.06
C SER A 248 0.67 -10.29 -22.67
N LEU A 249 -0.36 -10.59 -21.90
CA LEU A 249 -1.53 -11.36 -22.39
C LEU A 249 -2.29 -10.61 -23.49
N GLU A 250 -2.28 -9.29 -23.49
CA GLU A 250 -2.83 -8.44 -24.54
C GLU A 250 -1.86 -8.24 -25.72
N GLY A 251 -0.68 -8.86 -25.71
CA GLY A 251 0.28 -8.82 -26.81
C GLY A 251 1.08 -7.51 -26.93
N LYS A 252 1.12 -6.67 -25.88
CA LYS A 252 1.90 -5.43 -25.90
C LYS A 252 3.41 -5.67 -25.85
N TYR A 253 3.82 -6.77 -25.25
CA TYR A 253 5.21 -7.25 -25.13
C TYR A 253 5.21 -8.71 -24.70
N THR A 254 6.37 -9.36 -24.75
CA THR A 254 6.51 -10.79 -24.41
C THR A 254 6.40 -11.02 -22.91
N ILE A 255 6.23 -12.29 -22.50
CA ILE A 255 6.22 -12.66 -21.08
C ILE A 255 7.58 -12.40 -20.42
N ASP A 256 8.69 -12.61 -21.12
CA ASP A 256 10.02 -12.35 -20.59
C ASP A 256 10.23 -10.85 -20.34
N GLU A 257 9.74 -9.99 -21.25
CA GLU A 257 9.74 -8.55 -21.03
C GLU A 257 8.86 -8.15 -19.84
N ALA A 258 7.70 -8.80 -19.67
CA ALA A 258 6.85 -8.58 -18.50
C ALA A 258 7.59 -8.93 -17.19
N ILE A 259 8.28 -10.06 -17.14
CA ILE A 259 9.07 -10.50 -15.98
C ILE A 259 10.13 -9.46 -15.62
N GLU A 260 10.89 -8.98 -16.59
CA GLU A 260 11.91 -7.95 -16.36
C GLU A 260 11.29 -6.60 -15.91
N LEU A 261 10.13 -6.25 -16.44
CA LEU A 261 9.36 -5.07 -15.97
C LEU A 261 8.90 -5.25 -14.52
N ILE A 262 8.40 -6.43 -14.14
CA ILE A 262 7.99 -6.74 -12.77
C ILE A 262 9.20 -6.61 -11.82
N LYS A 263 10.34 -7.21 -12.13
CA LYS A 263 11.57 -7.10 -11.33
C LYS A 263 11.98 -5.64 -11.15
N LYS A 264 12.04 -4.88 -12.24
CA LYS A 264 12.38 -3.44 -12.24
C LYS A 264 11.40 -2.63 -11.38
N ASN A 265 10.10 -2.80 -11.60
CA ASN A 265 9.07 -2.04 -10.90
C ASN A 265 9.01 -2.39 -9.41
N THR A 266 9.28 -3.65 -9.04
CA THR A 266 9.35 -4.11 -7.66
C THR A 266 10.56 -3.52 -6.94
N ARG A 267 11.74 -3.45 -7.57
CA ARG A 267 12.91 -2.73 -7.02
C ARG A 267 12.63 -1.25 -6.78
N HIS A 268 11.94 -0.59 -7.72
CA HIS A 268 11.51 0.80 -7.56
C HIS A 268 10.49 0.96 -6.42
N TYR A 269 9.58 -0.01 -6.27
CA TYR A 269 8.61 0.00 -5.19
C TYR A 269 9.28 -0.16 -3.83
N ALA A 270 10.20 -1.09 -3.67
CA ALA A 270 11.00 -1.28 -2.48
C ALA A 270 11.77 0.00 -2.08
N LYS A 271 12.37 0.69 -3.05
CA LYS A 271 13.02 1.99 -2.83
C LYS A 271 12.02 3.04 -2.29
N ARG A 272 10.81 3.13 -2.88
CA ARG A 272 9.77 4.06 -2.40
C ARG A 272 9.31 3.72 -0.98
N GLN A 273 9.16 2.42 -0.65
CA GLN A 273 8.80 1.97 0.70
C GLN A 273 9.86 2.41 1.72
N LEU A 274 11.14 2.18 1.44
CA LEU A 274 12.24 2.62 2.31
C LEU A 274 12.28 4.15 2.46
N THR A 275 12.10 4.89 1.37
CA THR A 275 12.03 6.36 1.41
C THR A 275 10.87 6.84 2.28
N TRP A 276 9.74 6.15 2.25
CA TRP A 276 8.59 6.47 3.10
C TRP A 276 8.89 6.17 4.57
N LEU A 277 9.39 4.98 4.87
CA LEU A 277 9.64 4.54 6.24
C LEU A 277 10.73 5.35 6.94
N ARG A 278 11.72 5.86 6.21
CA ARG A 278 12.78 6.74 6.75
C ARG A 278 12.29 8.11 7.23
N ARG A 279 11.00 8.44 7.04
CA ARG A 279 10.38 9.66 7.57
C ARG A 279 9.95 9.53 9.02
N TYR A 280 9.93 8.31 9.56
CA TYR A 280 9.57 8.09 10.95
C TYR A 280 10.80 8.22 11.84
N ASP A 281 10.83 9.23 12.69
CA ASP A 281 11.97 9.47 13.59
C ASP A 281 12.09 8.40 14.67
N ASN A 282 10.97 7.76 15.03
CA ASN A 282 10.89 6.73 16.08
C ASN A 282 11.04 5.29 15.59
N ILE A 283 11.36 5.08 14.32
CA ILE A 283 11.56 3.74 13.77
C ILE A 283 12.88 3.12 14.25
N LYS A 284 12.80 1.90 14.80
CA LYS A 284 13.98 1.10 15.15
C LYS A 284 14.28 0.15 14.00
N TRP A 285 15.46 0.31 13.38
CA TRP A 285 15.87 -0.49 12.22
C TRP A 285 16.57 -1.78 12.64
N PHE A 286 16.22 -2.88 11.96
CA PHE A 286 16.81 -4.21 12.09
C PHE A 286 17.20 -4.73 10.71
N ASN A 287 18.30 -5.52 10.68
CA ASN A 287 18.89 -6.07 9.46
C ASN A 287 18.68 -7.58 9.41
#